data_748603fa9d1ac7c3eba5844c1eef4926
#
_entry.id   748603fa9d1ac7c3eba5844c1eef4926
#
_cell.length_a   1.000
_cell.length_b   1.000
_cell.length_c   1.000
_cell.angle_alpha   90.00
_cell.angle_beta   90.00
_cell.angle_gamma   90.00
#
_symmetry.space_group_name_H-M   'P 1'
#
loop_
_entity.id
_entity.type
_entity.pdbx_description
1 polymer ?
#
loop_
_entity_poly.entity_id
_entity_poly.type
_entity_poly.pdbx_seq_one_letter_code
_entity_poly.pdbx_strand_id
1 'polypeptide(L)'
;MYTTMILGAIAGLSLFLYGMQLMGDGLQKVAGEGLKGIIRRLTKNRFMSVLVGMFVTTIIQSSSATTVMVVGFVNAGLMTLAQAVGVVFGANIGTTITGQMVSFNLSQWAPLVIAAGLVANMLTKNPKVKEASEIFIGFGILFIGMSTLSTSLEPLKELPEFTNWILQYGSNPFIGVGIGLLMTLVLQSSSATIGVLIALASQGVLPITTAVFIIFGDNIGTCTTALISSLGTSRRGKQVALFHLMINVIGTIYFMLFFRGILVNVVEAIDPGNVARQIANAHTIFNIVNVIILFPFTNLLVKLIQMIIPDGEDEEESITRYLDKRILVTPSIALENTMYEFAAMAQETSHALENAIGAARTRDKKLVKKALENEKNINAYEKAIVKYLVEISQQNVSAKDQQTIDELFSTANDIERIGDHAENIADFAKSIIEREIFLDEDTAHELDGLYALVQKGFALSIDALSTGDQDKVQQAIQIERDIDKLKIEVRDKYMKRMNKGIASAESGIFVMDLLSNLERISDHFRNISETVERLKRPVIVTE
;
A
#
# COMPACT_ATOMS: atom_id res chain seq x y z
N MET A 1 27.79 -7.85 36.45
CA MET A 1 27.84 -6.57 35.72
C MET A 1 27.54 -6.74 34.24
N TYR A 2 28.35 -7.44 33.44
CA TYR A 2 28.14 -7.59 31.99
C TYR A 2 26.78 -8.20 31.61
N THR A 3 26.39 -9.29 32.30
CA THR A 3 25.11 -9.97 32.01
C THR A 3 23.91 -9.04 32.24
N THR A 4 23.91 -8.30 33.36
CA THR A 4 22.82 -7.35 33.69
C THR A 4 22.77 -6.20 32.66
N MET A 5 23.94 -5.67 32.29
CA MET A 5 24.08 -4.64 31.27
C MET A 5 23.51 -5.11 29.90
N ILE A 6 23.92 -6.29 29.43
CA ILE A 6 23.50 -6.85 28.16
C ILE A 6 21.97 -7.14 28.17
N LEU A 7 21.48 -7.81 29.22
CA LEU A 7 20.05 -8.11 29.31
C LEU A 7 19.19 -6.83 29.41
N GLY A 8 19.66 -5.84 30.17
CA GLY A 8 18.98 -4.55 30.27
C GLY A 8 19.00 -3.77 28.95
N ALA A 9 20.13 -3.81 28.24
CA ALA A 9 20.22 -3.18 26.90
C ALA A 9 19.29 -3.86 25.89
N ILE A 10 19.23 -5.19 25.87
CA ILE A 10 18.30 -5.95 25.04
C ILE A 10 16.85 -5.61 25.40
N ALA A 11 16.50 -5.60 26.70
CA ALA A 11 15.16 -5.27 27.15
C ALA A 11 14.78 -3.82 26.77
N GLY A 12 15.67 -2.86 27.02
CA GLY A 12 15.45 -1.46 26.66
C GLY A 12 15.28 -1.26 25.16
N LEU A 13 16.13 -1.87 24.35
CA LEU A 13 16.01 -1.82 22.88
C LEU A 13 14.73 -2.47 22.38
N SER A 14 14.35 -3.62 22.96
CA SER A 14 13.10 -4.32 22.59
C SER A 14 11.87 -3.46 22.90
N LEU A 15 11.82 -2.84 24.10
CA LEU A 15 10.73 -1.91 24.45
C LEU A 15 10.73 -0.67 23.56
N PHE A 16 11.90 -0.11 23.26
CA PHE A 16 12.02 1.04 22.35
C PHE A 16 11.45 0.71 20.97
N LEU A 17 11.86 -0.42 20.38
CA LEU A 17 11.38 -0.87 19.06
C LEU A 17 9.88 -1.17 19.07
N TYR A 18 9.40 -1.86 20.11
CA TYR A 18 7.97 -2.17 20.23
C TYR A 18 7.12 -0.92 20.42
N GLY A 19 7.57 0.02 21.25
CA GLY A 19 6.89 1.31 21.43
C GLY A 19 6.85 2.13 20.14
N MET A 20 7.95 2.14 19.39
CA MET A 20 8.02 2.80 18.07
C MET A 20 7.06 2.17 17.06
N GLN A 21 7.00 0.84 17.01
CA GLN A 21 6.08 0.11 16.14
C GLN A 21 4.63 0.40 16.51
N LEU A 22 4.26 0.27 17.78
CA LEU A 22 2.89 0.51 18.25
C LEU A 22 2.44 1.96 17.98
N MET A 23 3.32 2.93 18.19
CA MET A 23 3.07 4.34 17.88
C MET A 23 2.88 4.53 16.36
N GLY A 24 3.73 3.93 15.54
CA GLY A 24 3.63 3.99 14.08
C GLY A 24 2.35 3.36 13.55
N ASP A 25 1.96 2.19 14.06
CA ASP A 25 0.71 1.50 13.71
C ASP A 25 -0.51 2.36 14.05
N GLY A 26 -0.53 2.96 15.25
CA GLY A 26 -1.58 3.88 15.65
C GLY A 26 -1.67 5.13 14.74
N LEU A 27 -0.51 5.72 14.40
CA LEU A 27 -0.44 6.85 13.47
C LEU A 27 -0.96 6.46 12.07
N GLN A 28 -0.60 5.29 11.55
CA GLN A 28 -1.07 4.81 10.26
C GLN A 28 -2.59 4.58 10.24
N LYS A 29 -3.16 3.98 11.30
CA LYS A 29 -4.61 3.76 11.42
C LYS A 29 -5.36 5.09 11.44
N VAL A 30 -4.93 6.02 12.29
CA VAL A 30 -5.56 7.35 12.42
C VAL A 30 -5.44 8.16 11.13
N ALA A 31 -4.28 8.08 10.45
CA ALA A 31 -4.01 8.83 9.22
C ALA A 31 -4.59 8.19 7.96
N GLY A 32 -5.10 6.96 8.01
CA GLY A 32 -5.39 6.10 6.86
C GLY A 32 -6.07 6.77 5.66
N GLU A 33 -7.19 7.48 5.87
CA GLU A 33 -7.89 8.22 4.79
C GLU A 33 -7.05 9.41 4.27
N GLY A 34 -6.37 10.12 5.18
CA GLY A 34 -5.48 11.23 4.81
C GLY A 34 -4.30 10.74 3.97
N LEU A 35 -3.72 9.61 4.34
CA LEU A 35 -2.59 9.00 3.65
C LEU A 35 -2.96 8.59 2.22
N LYS A 36 -4.14 7.96 2.02
CA LYS A 36 -4.70 7.64 0.70
C LYS A 36 -4.83 8.90 -0.17
N GLY A 37 -5.45 9.96 0.37
CA GLY A 37 -5.64 11.22 -0.37
C GLY A 37 -4.36 11.96 -0.72
N ILE A 38 -3.32 11.83 0.11
CA ILE A 38 -2.01 12.44 -0.13
C ILE A 38 -1.30 11.73 -1.28
N ILE A 39 -1.32 10.41 -1.31
CA ILE A 39 -0.68 9.62 -2.37
C ILE A 39 -1.33 9.86 -3.72
N ARG A 40 -2.66 9.97 -3.79
CA ARG A 40 -3.37 10.35 -5.04
C ARG A 40 -2.94 11.72 -5.60
N ARG A 41 -2.54 12.67 -4.73
CA ARG A 41 -2.10 14.02 -5.14
C ARG A 41 -0.62 14.09 -5.54
N LEU A 42 0.13 13.01 -5.43
CA LEU A 42 1.57 12.90 -5.70
C LEU A 42 2.02 13.35 -7.10
N THR A 43 1.11 13.61 -8.01
CA THR A 43 1.36 13.38 -9.42
C THR A 43 1.91 14.56 -10.22
N LYS A 44 2.00 15.79 -9.71
CA LYS A 44 2.26 16.94 -10.62
C LYS A 44 3.59 17.68 -10.43
N ASN A 45 4.27 17.56 -9.26
CA ASN A 45 5.47 18.34 -9.00
C ASN A 45 6.45 17.55 -8.12
N ARG A 46 7.71 17.43 -8.54
CA ARG A 46 8.78 16.75 -7.79
C ARG A 46 8.97 17.31 -6.38
N PHE A 47 8.83 18.61 -6.20
CA PHE A 47 8.91 19.23 -4.87
C PHE A 47 7.78 18.75 -3.97
N MET A 48 6.57 18.65 -4.51
CA MET A 48 5.42 18.07 -3.77
C MET A 48 5.68 16.62 -3.39
N SER A 49 6.31 15.84 -4.27
CA SER A 49 6.70 14.46 -3.95
C SER A 49 7.66 14.37 -2.76
N VAL A 50 8.59 15.33 -2.61
CA VAL A 50 9.48 15.39 -1.42
C VAL A 50 8.66 15.66 -0.16
N LEU A 51 7.75 16.64 -0.17
CA LEU A 51 6.90 16.95 0.99
C LEU A 51 6.02 15.75 1.37
N VAL A 52 5.47 15.07 0.37
CA VAL A 52 4.67 13.86 0.61
C VAL A 52 5.54 12.72 1.17
N GLY A 53 6.71 12.46 0.62
CA GLY A 53 7.64 11.47 1.14
C GLY A 53 8.02 11.75 2.61
N MET A 54 8.30 13.00 2.93
CA MET A 54 8.57 13.45 4.30
C MET A 54 7.37 13.17 5.22
N PHE A 55 6.16 13.57 4.82
CA PHE A 55 4.96 13.42 5.62
C PHE A 55 4.57 11.93 5.80
N VAL A 56 4.59 11.17 4.71
CA VAL A 56 4.31 9.72 4.73
C VAL A 56 5.28 9.00 5.67
N THR A 57 6.58 9.28 5.55
CA THR A 57 7.58 8.65 6.41
C THR A 57 7.43 9.06 7.87
N THR A 58 7.06 10.31 8.13
CA THR A 58 6.78 10.78 9.51
C THR A 58 5.60 10.03 10.12
N ILE A 59 4.57 9.69 9.34
CA ILE A 59 3.42 8.90 9.81
C ILE A 59 3.79 7.43 9.97
N ILE A 60 4.42 6.84 8.94
CA ILE A 60 4.79 5.42 8.94
C ILE A 60 5.93 5.15 9.93
N GLN A 61 6.71 6.16 10.32
CA GLN A 61 7.89 6.07 11.18
C GLN A 61 9.00 5.16 10.62
N SER A 62 9.00 4.92 9.29
CA SER A 62 9.97 4.05 8.61
C SER A 62 10.22 4.50 7.18
N SER A 63 11.42 5.00 6.90
CA SER A 63 11.85 5.34 5.53
C SER A 63 12.06 4.09 4.67
N SER A 64 12.48 2.98 5.28
CA SER A 64 12.60 1.70 4.58
C SER A 64 11.23 1.22 4.09
N ALA A 65 10.20 1.24 4.94
CA ALA A 65 8.83 0.90 4.56
C ALA A 65 8.30 1.83 3.46
N THR A 66 8.49 3.13 3.59
CA THR A 66 8.10 4.12 2.57
C THR A 66 8.80 3.85 1.23
N THR A 67 10.11 3.57 1.24
CA THR A 67 10.85 3.31 -0.01
C THR A 67 10.44 1.98 -0.65
N VAL A 68 10.23 0.94 0.15
CA VAL A 68 9.74 -0.38 -0.31
C VAL A 68 8.35 -0.23 -0.95
N MET A 69 7.47 0.53 -0.34
CA MET A 69 6.15 0.86 -0.89
C MET A 69 6.26 1.62 -2.22
N VAL A 70 7.16 2.60 -2.31
CA VAL A 70 7.41 3.36 -3.54
C VAL A 70 7.95 2.47 -4.66
N VAL A 71 8.84 1.52 -4.33
CA VAL A 71 9.28 0.47 -5.28
C VAL A 71 8.09 -0.33 -5.80
N GLY A 72 7.16 -0.72 -4.91
CA GLY A 72 5.92 -1.40 -5.28
C GLY A 72 5.02 -0.57 -6.19
N PHE A 73 4.83 0.72 -5.89
CA PHE A 73 4.03 1.62 -6.75
C PHE A 73 4.61 1.81 -8.13
N VAL A 74 5.94 1.96 -8.23
CA VAL A 74 6.61 2.07 -9.53
C VAL A 74 6.52 0.75 -10.30
N ASN A 75 6.64 -0.37 -9.60
CA ASN A 75 6.48 -1.70 -10.17
C ASN A 75 5.05 -1.92 -10.71
N ALA A 76 4.03 -1.48 -9.97
CA ALA A 76 2.63 -1.52 -10.38
C ALA A 76 2.26 -0.45 -11.44
N GLY A 77 3.18 0.46 -11.81
CA GLY A 77 2.93 1.54 -12.75
C GLY A 77 2.07 2.68 -12.20
N LEU A 78 1.78 2.68 -10.89
CA LEU A 78 1.01 3.73 -10.21
C LEU A 78 1.82 5.00 -9.98
N MET A 79 3.15 4.92 -10.11
CA MET A 79 4.06 6.04 -9.91
C MET A 79 5.18 6.02 -10.94
N THR A 80 5.51 7.18 -11.49
CA THR A 80 6.66 7.32 -12.37
C THR A 80 7.96 7.36 -11.55
N LEU A 81 9.10 6.97 -12.18
CA LEU A 81 10.42 7.08 -11.55
C LEU A 81 10.71 8.51 -11.05
N ALA A 82 10.32 9.53 -11.80
CA ALA A 82 10.54 10.92 -11.43
C ALA A 82 9.78 11.35 -10.14
N GLN A 83 8.60 10.80 -9.93
CA GLN A 83 7.81 11.01 -8.70
C GLN A 83 8.42 10.22 -7.53
N ALA A 84 8.77 8.95 -7.77
CA ALA A 84 9.38 8.07 -6.79
C ALA A 84 10.66 8.65 -6.17
N VAL A 85 11.51 9.20 -7.00
CA VAL A 85 12.76 9.88 -6.60
C VAL A 85 12.49 11.03 -5.63
N GLY A 86 11.45 11.84 -5.87
CA GLY A 86 11.03 12.89 -4.94
C GLY A 86 10.59 12.32 -3.59
N VAL A 87 9.78 11.25 -3.59
CA VAL A 87 9.33 10.60 -2.36
C VAL A 87 10.50 10.02 -1.57
N VAL A 88 11.50 9.42 -2.23
CA VAL A 88 12.71 8.89 -1.58
C VAL A 88 13.51 9.99 -0.90
N PHE A 89 13.71 11.15 -1.55
CA PHE A 89 14.32 12.32 -0.92
C PHE A 89 13.55 12.75 0.34
N GLY A 90 12.22 12.81 0.24
CA GLY A 90 11.36 13.15 1.38
C GLY A 90 11.43 12.14 2.50
N ALA A 91 11.49 10.85 2.18
CA ALA A 91 11.60 9.77 3.15
C ALA A 91 12.86 9.88 4.02
N ASN A 92 13.98 10.25 3.42
CA ASN A 92 15.22 10.49 4.17
C ASN A 92 15.09 11.63 5.18
N ILE A 93 14.36 12.71 4.84
CA ILE A 93 14.09 13.79 5.80
C ILE A 93 13.10 13.32 6.87
N GLY A 94 12.01 12.66 6.48
CA GLY A 94 10.93 12.22 7.38
C GLY A 94 11.41 11.29 8.49
N THR A 95 12.38 10.41 8.20
CA THR A 95 12.95 9.49 9.21
C THR A 95 13.63 10.22 10.36
N THR A 96 14.11 11.44 10.15
CA THR A 96 14.83 12.20 11.18
C THR A 96 13.92 12.68 12.33
N ILE A 97 12.61 12.76 12.11
CA ILE A 97 11.62 13.18 13.10
C ILE A 97 11.65 12.27 14.33
N THR A 98 11.81 10.96 14.13
CA THR A 98 11.94 10.00 15.26
C THR A 98 13.15 10.31 16.14
N GLY A 99 14.32 10.54 15.54
CA GLY A 99 15.52 10.95 16.26
C GLY A 99 15.31 12.25 17.03
N GLN A 100 14.65 13.25 16.43
CA GLN A 100 14.31 14.49 17.10
C GLN A 100 13.41 14.26 18.33
N MET A 101 12.35 13.46 18.18
CA MET A 101 11.46 13.14 19.30
C MET A 101 12.20 12.46 20.45
N VAL A 102 12.99 11.44 20.14
CA VAL A 102 13.73 10.65 21.13
C VAL A 102 14.75 11.52 21.90
N SER A 103 15.39 12.46 21.22
CA SER A 103 16.42 13.31 21.81
C SER A 103 15.91 14.32 22.85
N PHE A 104 14.58 14.56 22.94
CA PHE A 104 13.99 15.43 23.96
C PHE A 104 13.92 14.84 25.37
N ASN A 105 14.23 13.55 25.54
CA ASN A 105 14.23 12.84 26.84
C ASN A 105 12.95 13.07 27.68
N LEU A 106 11.81 12.65 27.14
CA LEU A 106 10.52 12.77 27.82
C LEU A 106 10.20 11.57 28.75
N SER A 107 11.22 10.82 29.16
CA SER A 107 11.07 9.57 29.93
C SER A 107 10.32 9.76 31.24
N GLN A 108 10.46 10.90 31.91
CA GLN A 108 9.73 11.20 33.14
C GLN A 108 8.21 11.33 32.96
N TRP A 109 7.75 11.67 31.77
CA TRP A 109 6.32 11.79 31.43
C TRP A 109 5.73 10.49 30.86
N ALA A 110 6.58 9.55 30.49
CA ALA A 110 6.17 8.29 29.84
C ALA A 110 5.11 7.50 30.63
N PRO A 111 5.20 7.34 31.98
CA PRO A 111 4.18 6.62 32.75
C PRO A 111 2.80 7.28 32.69
N LEU A 112 2.75 8.62 32.73
CA LEU A 112 1.49 9.38 32.63
C LEU A 112 0.87 9.24 31.24
N VAL A 113 1.68 9.29 30.20
CA VAL A 113 1.22 9.15 28.82
C VAL A 113 0.67 7.74 28.56
N ILE A 114 1.34 6.68 29.08
CA ILE A 114 0.83 5.31 29.02
C ILE A 114 -0.49 5.19 29.77
N ALA A 115 -0.56 5.72 31.00
CA ALA A 115 -1.78 5.64 31.81
C ALA A 115 -2.96 6.34 31.10
N ALA A 116 -2.74 7.52 30.52
CA ALA A 116 -3.77 8.23 29.76
C ALA A 116 -4.22 7.42 28.53
N GLY A 117 -3.27 6.85 27.77
CA GLY A 117 -3.58 5.98 26.63
C GLY A 117 -4.36 4.73 27.04
N LEU A 118 -3.95 4.03 28.10
CA LEU A 118 -4.64 2.84 28.61
C LEU A 118 -6.06 3.16 29.08
N VAL A 119 -6.24 4.23 29.87
CA VAL A 119 -7.56 4.66 30.33
C VAL A 119 -8.46 5.00 29.13
N ALA A 120 -7.97 5.75 28.15
CA ALA A 120 -8.71 6.05 26.93
C ALA A 120 -9.10 4.77 26.17
N ASN A 121 -8.19 3.82 26.04
CA ASN A 121 -8.44 2.54 25.36
C ASN A 121 -9.51 1.71 26.06
N MET A 122 -9.44 1.62 27.41
CA MET A 122 -10.35 0.79 28.23
C MET A 122 -11.75 1.37 28.34
N LEU A 123 -11.89 2.70 28.43
CA LEU A 123 -13.18 3.35 28.66
C LEU A 123 -13.95 3.64 27.38
N THR A 124 -13.30 3.67 26.23
CA THR A 124 -13.96 4.01 24.96
C THR A 124 -14.47 2.79 24.19
N LYS A 125 -15.64 2.96 23.55
CA LYS A 125 -16.12 2.04 22.50
C LYS A 125 -15.85 2.59 21.09
N ASN A 126 -15.36 3.83 20.97
CA ASN A 126 -15.09 4.45 19.69
C ASN A 126 -13.78 3.92 19.09
N PRO A 127 -13.80 3.26 17.92
CA PRO A 127 -12.60 2.70 17.28
C PRO A 127 -11.49 3.74 17.06
N LYS A 128 -11.85 4.96 16.63
CA LYS A 128 -10.88 6.04 16.39
C LYS A 128 -10.11 6.46 17.64
N VAL A 129 -10.80 6.47 18.79
CA VAL A 129 -10.16 6.80 20.07
C VAL A 129 -9.26 5.64 20.52
N LYS A 130 -9.63 4.39 20.25
CA LYS A 130 -8.77 3.23 20.50
C LYS A 130 -7.50 3.28 19.65
N GLU A 131 -7.64 3.55 18.36
CA GLU A 131 -6.50 3.70 17.45
C GLU A 131 -5.58 4.85 17.89
N ALA A 132 -6.15 6.01 18.27
CA ALA A 132 -5.36 7.12 18.80
C ALA A 132 -4.68 6.78 20.14
N SER A 133 -5.29 5.97 21.00
CA SER A 133 -4.70 5.57 22.28
C SER A 133 -3.44 4.71 22.10
N GLU A 134 -3.35 3.93 21.02
CA GLU A 134 -2.14 3.16 20.69
C GLU A 134 -0.93 4.08 20.48
N ILE A 135 -1.13 5.29 19.92
CA ILE A 135 -0.07 6.29 19.75
C ILE A 135 0.51 6.69 21.11
N PHE A 136 -0.35 7.00 22.07
CA PHE A 136 0.10 7.41 23.41
C PHE A 136 0.77 6.27 24.18
N ILE A 137 0.21 5.06 24.10
CA ILE A 137 0.81 3.87 24.74
C ILE A 137 2.19 3.58 24.11
N GLY A 138 2.27 3.55 22.78
CA GLY A 138 3.51 3.32 22.05
C GLY A 138 4.57 4.38 22.35
N PHE A 139 4.19 5.65 22.35
CA PHE A 139 5.07 6.76 22.72
C PHE A 139 5.65 6.58 24.14
N GLY A 140 4.81 6.25 25.11
CA GLY A 140 5.28 6.06 26.48
C GLY A 140 6.19 4.83 26.61
N ILE A 141 5.86 3.69 25.97
CA ILE A 141 6.70 2.48 25.97
C ILE A 141 8.05 2.77 25.30
N LEU A 142 8.07 3.53 24.20
CA LEU A 142 9.30 3.97 23.52
C LEU A 142 10.24 4.70 24.49
N PHE A 143 9.73 5.65 25.28
CA PHE A 143 10.56 6.39 26.23
C PHE A 143 10.98 5.58 27.46
N ILE A 144 10.18 4.64 27.93
CA ILE A 144 10.61 3.67 28.96
C ILE A 144 11.74 2.80 28.41
N GLY A 145 11.59 2.27 27.19
CA GLY A 145 12.61 1.50 26.51
C GLY A 145 13.92 2.28 26.36
N MET A 146 13.82 3.54 25.94
CA MET A 146 14.97 4.44 25.78
C MET A 146 15.67 4.69 27.11
N SER A 147 14.92 4.94 28.19
CA SER A 147 15.48 5.13 29.53
C SER A 147 16.17 3.86 30.03
N THR A 148 15.53 2.71 29.87
CA THR A 148 16.09 1.40 30.25
C THR A 148 17.37 1.10 29.48
N LEU A 149 17.39 1.32 28.18
CA LEU A 149 18.56 1.17 27.31
C LEU A 149 19.71 2.08 27.79
N SER A 150 19.41 3.36 27.97
CA SER A 150 20.38 4.37 28.38
C SER A 150 21.03 4.03 29.72
N THR A 151 20.22 3.70 30.74
CA THR A 151 20.70 3.31 32.06
C THR A 151 21.52 2.01 32.03
N SER A 152 21.08 1.04 31.20
CA SER A 152 21.81 -0.24 31.07
C SER A 152 23.19 -0.09 30.43
N LEU A 153 23.38 0.95 29.59
CA LEU A 153 24.64 1.25 28.92
C LEU A 153 25.59 2.12 29.78
N GLU A 154 25.12 2.66 30.91
CA GLU A 154 25.92 3.51 31.79
C GLU A 154 27.25 2.87 32.23
N PRO A 155 27.33 1.55 32.60
CA PRO A 155 28.59 0.91 33.01
C PRO A 155 29.68 0.91 31.93
N LEU A 156 29.34 1.16 30.65
CA LEU A 156 30.34 1.27 29.58
C LEU A 156 31.35 2.40 29.80
N LYS A 157 30.97 3.47 30.52
CA LYS A 157 31.87 4.55 30.89
C LYS A 157 33.07 4.10 31.71
N GLU A 158 32.83 3.08 32.56
CA GLU A 158 33.82 2.60 33.52
C GLU A 158 34.71 1.50 32.94
N LEU A 159 34.44 1.09 31.67
CA LEU A 159 35.23 0.06 30.98
C LEU A 159 36.40 0.71 30.21
N PRO A 160 37.66 0.52 30.68
CA PRO A 160 38.82 1.10 30.00
C PRO A 160 38.96 0.60 28.56
N GLU A 161 38.62 -0.66 28.32
CA GLU A 161 38.70 -1.28 26.99
C GLU A 161 37.77 -0.53 25.98
N PHE A 162 36.54 -0.19 26.40
CA PHE A 162 35.60 0.51 25.57
C PHE A 162 36.03 1.96 25.29
N THR A 163 36.47 2.66 26.33
CA THR A 163 36.99 4.01 26.24
C THR A 163 38.23 4.07 25.33
N ASN A 164 39.16 3.15 25.48
CA ASN A 164 40.34 3.07 24.63
C ASN A 164 39.97 2.74 23.19
N TRP A 165 38.98 1.89 22.97
CA TRP A 165 38.51 1.58 21.63
C TRP A 165 37.90 2.81 20.92
N ILE A 166 37.07 3.60 21.64
CA ILE A 166 36.54 4.87 21.14
C ILE A 166 37.66 5.88 20.83
N LEU A 167 38.65 5.99 21.70
CA LEU A 167 39.81 6.91 21.50
C LEU A 167 40.66 6.48 20.30
N GLN A 168 40.85 5.19 20.10
CA GLN A 168 41.72 4.66 19.05
C GLN A 168 41.06 4.64 17.69
N TYR A 169 39.76 4.26 17.61
CA TYR A 169 39.06 3.99 16.38
C TYR A 169 37.93 4.99 16.07
N GLY A 170 37.46 5.73 17.09
CA GLY A 170 36.32 6.64 16.94
C GLY A 170 36.54 7.81 15.99
N SER A 171 37.82 8.17 15.75
CA SER A 171 38.19 9.22 14.77
C SER A 171 38.36 8.68 13.34
N ASN A 172 38.37 7.35 13.15
CA ASN A 172 38.51 6.75 11.82
C ASN A 172 37.16 6.76 11.09
N PRO A 173 37.04 7.53 9.99
CA PRO A 173 35.79 7.68 9.28
C PRO A 173 35.27 6.35 8.69
N PHE A 174 36.13 5.48 8.19
CA PHE A 174 35.74 4.22 7.58
C PHE A 174 35.20 3.22 8.61
N ILE A 175 35.79 3.19 9.80
CA ILE A 175 35.33 2.36 10.91
C ILE A 175 33.96 2.85 11.38
N GLY A 176 33.79 4.16 11.58
CA GLY A 176 32.52 4.72 12.01
C GLY A 176 31.40 4.47 11.01
N VAL A 177 31.64 4.71 9.71
CA VAL A 177 30.69 4.40 8.64
C VAL A 177 30.38 2.90 8.59
N GLY A 178 31.39 2.03 8.72
CA GLY A 178 31.21 0.58 8.75
C GLY A 178 30.33 0.12 9.93
N ILE A 179 30.53 0.70 11.12
CA ILE A 179 29.71 0.41 12.31
C ILE A 179 28.26 0.83 12.06
N GLY A 180 28.01 2.06 11.59
CA GLY A 180 26.67 2.54 11.31
C GLY A 180 25.94 1.69 10.29
N LEU A 181 26.61 1.32 9.21
CA LEU A 181 26.09 0.42 8.19
C LEU A 181 25.72 -0.94 8.78
N LEU A 182 26.62 -1.56 9.55
CA LEU A 182 26.38 -2.87 10.16
C LEU A 182 25.26 -2.82 11.21
N MET A 183 25.23 -1.79 12.06
CA MET A 183 24.16 -1.62 13.05
C MET A 183 22.80 -1.55 12.36
N THR A 184 22.69 -0.75 11.32
CA THR A 184 21.41 -0.58 10.61
C THR A 184 21.04 -1.82 9.80
N LEU A 185 22.00 -2.55 9.27
CA LEU A 185 21.77 -3.88 8.66
C LEU A 185 21.20 -4.89 9.66
N VAL A 186 21.74 -4.94 10.87
CA VAL A 186 21.29 -5.87 11.91
C VAL A 186 19.94 -5.45 12.49
N LEU A 187 19.79 -4.16 12.83
CA LEU A 187 18.56 -3.63 13.43
C LEU A 187 17.43 -3.43 12.42
N GLN A 188 17.73 -3.40 11.12
CA GLN A 188 16.79 -3.13 10.01
C GLN A 188 16.03 -1.80 10.20
N SER A 189 16.59 -0.86 11.00
CA SER A 189 15.96 0.40 11.38
C SER A 189 17.00 1.47 11.68
N SER A 190 17.04 2.52 10.87
CA SER A 190 17.85 3.71 11.14
C SER A 190 17.42 4.44 12.42
N SER A 191 16.11 4.50 12.67
CA SER A 191 15.59 5.11 13.91
C SER A 191 16.08 4.35 15.16
N ALA A 192 16.22 3.02 15.09
CA ALA A 192 16.79 2.23 16.16
C ALA A 192 18.30 2.50 16.34
N THR A 193 19.05 2.56 15.26
CA THR A 193 20.47 2.93 15.27
C THR A 193 20.67 4.30 15.92
N ILE A 194 19.94 5.32 15.48
CA ILE A 194 19.99 6.67 16.06
C ILE A 194 19.57 6.65 17.54
N GLY A 195 18.55 5.86 17.92
CA GLY A 195 18.17 5.66 19.33
C GLY A 195 19.31 5.12 20.19
N VAL A 196 20.02 4.10 19.71
CA VAL A 196 21.21 3.55 20.42
C VAL A 196 22.31 4.62 20.53
N LEU A 197 22.57 5.40 19.47
CA LEU A 197 23.57 6.47 19.53
C LEU A 197 23.18 7.56 20.56
N ILE A 198 21.91 7.94 20.60
CA ILE A 198 21.37 8.88 21.59
C ILE A 198 21.50 8.32 23.00
N ALA A 199 21.24 7.02 23.22
CA ALA A 199 21.41 6.37 24.52
C ALA A 199 22.85 6.40 24.99
N LEU A 200 23.81 6.02 24.14
CA LEU A 200 25.25 6.09 24.43
C LEU A 200 25.71 7.52 24.69
N ALA A 201 25.26 8.47 23.89
CA ALA A 201 25.63 9.88 24.06
C ALA A 201 25.05 10.48 25.34
N SER A 202 23.82 10.13 25.73
CA SER A 202 23.18 10.57 26.98
C SER A 202 23.97 10.11 28.22
N GLN A 203 24.70 9.03 28.10
CA GLN A 203 25.61 8.54 29.15
C GLN A 203 27.02 9.14 29.04
N GLY A 204 27.29 10.02 28.06
CA GLY A 204 28.63 10.59 27.87
C GLY A 204 29.66 9.60 27.32
N VAL A 205 29.20 8.47 26.76
CA VAL A 205 30.06 7.39 26.26
C VAL A 205 30.47 7.65 24.81
N LEU A 206 29.64 8.34 24.03
CA LEU A 206 29.84 8.57 22.60
C LEU A 206 29.94 10.08 22.29
N PRO A 207 31.11 10.59 21.84
CA PRO A 207 31.22 11.98 21.41
C PRO A 207 30.60 12.21 20.03
N ILE A 208 30.12 13.43 19.76
CA ILE A 208 29.52 13.82 18.49
C ILE A 208 30.45 13.60 17.29
N THR A 209 31.74 13.83 17.45
CA THR A 209 32.76 13.63 16.41
C THR A 209 32.85 12.20 15.89
N THR A 210 32.58 11.21 16.73
CA THR A 210 32.48 9.79 16.38
C THR A 210 31.08 9.46 15.86
N ALA A 211 30.03 9.94 16.54
CA ALA A 211 28.64 9.67 16.19
C ALA A 211 28.30 10.07 14.75
N VAL A 212 28.84 11.19 14.25
CA VAL A 212 28.61 11.69 12.89
C VAL A 212 29.01 10.66 11.81
N PHE A 213 30.12 9.92 11.99
CA PHE A 213 30.50 8.88 11.04
C PHE A 213 29.53 7.70 11.06
N ILE A 214 29.04 7.34 12.25
CA ILE A 214 28.07 6.24 12.41
C ILE A 214 26.74 6.66 11.75
N ILE A 215 26.31 7.93 11.87
CA ILE A 215 25.12 8.48 11.19
C ILE A 215 25.26 8.35 9.65
N PHE A 216 26.43 8.64 9.11
CA PHE A 216 26.66 8.49 7.67
C PHE A 216 26.53 7.03 7.21
N GLY A 217 27.06 6.08 7.98
CA GLY A 217 26.93 4.66 7.73
C GLY A 217 25.48 4.15 7.88
N ASP A 218 24.77 4.65 8.88
CA ASP A 218 23.35 4.36 9.11
C ASP A 218 22.48 4.70 7.88
N ASN A 219 22.69 5.87 7.28
CA ASN A 219 21.95 6.29 6.08
C ASN A 219 22.22 5.36 4.88
N ILE A 220 23.45 4.84 4.72
CA ILE A 220 23.75 3.84 3.68
C ILE A 220 23.08 2.51 4.04
N GLY A 221 23.15 2.08 5.29
CA GLY A 221 22.55 0.83 5.77
C GLY A 221 21.05 0.74 5.54
N THR A 222 20.34 1.85 5.68
CA THR A 222 18.90 1.97 5.43
C THR A 222 18.50 1.58 3.99
N CYS A 223 19.39 1.74 3.02
CA CYS A 223 19.10 1.44 1.62
C CYS A 223 19.01 -0.06 1.32
N THR A 224 19.60 -0.92 2.17
CA THR A 224 19.66 -2.36 1.93
C THR A 224 18.28 -3.02 1.89
N THR A 225 17.36 -2.58 2.72
CA THR A 225 15.97 -3.08 2.71
C THR A 225 15.29 -2.81 1.36
N ALA A 226 15.46 -1.60 0.81
CA ALA A 226 14.93 -1.26 -0.50
C ALA A 226 15.60 -2.07 -1.63
N LEU A 227 16.91 -2.29 -1.55
CA LEU A 227 17.64 -3.10 -2.53
C LEU A 227 17.16 -4.55 -2.51
N ILE A 228 17.04 -5.18 -1.34
CA ILE A 228 16.53 -6.56 -1.20
C ILE A 228 15.10 -6.63 -1.74
N SER A 229 14.24 -5.69 -1.37
CA SER A 229 12.85 -5.65 -1.83
C SER A 229 12.72 -5.42 -3.34
N SER A 230 13.72 -4.81 -3.97
CA SER A 230 13.72 -4.61 -5.42
C SER A 230 14.09 -5.86 -6.22
N LEU A 231 14.60 -6.90 -5.56
CA LEU A 231 14.85 -8.19 -6.21
C LEU A 231 13.52 -8.78 -6.69
N GLY A 232 13.46 -9.18 -7.95
CA GLY A 232 12.23 -9.69 -8.56
C GLY A 232 11.21 -8.61 -8.97
N THR A 233 11.56 -7.31 -8.92
CA THR A 233 10.72 -6.24 -9.47
C THR A 233 11.08 -5.91 -10.91
N SER A 234 10.24 -5.06 -11.53
CA SER A 234 10.54 -4.39 -12.79
C SER A 234 11.87 -3.63 -12.74
N ARG A 235 12.41 -3.31 -13.90
CA ARG A 235 13.62 -2.49 -14.02
C ARG A 235 13.47 -1.15 -13.32
N ARG A 236 12.28 -0.53 -13.41
CA ARG A 236 11.97 0.74 -12.74
C ARG A 236 11.98 0.64 -11.23
N GLY A 237 11.46 -0.46 -10.66
CA GLY A 237 11.55 -0.72 -9.21
C GLY A 237 13.00 -0.81 -8.73
N LYS A 238 13.86 -1.52 -9.48
CA LYS A 238 15.30 -1.60 -9.20
C LYS A 238 16.00 -0.23 -9.33
N GLN A 239 15.60 0.60 -10.29
CA GLN A 239 16.11 1.97 -10.46
C GLN A 239 15.81 2.83 -9.21
N VAL A 240 14.63 2.72 -8.61
CA VAL A 240 14.27 3.43 -7.37
C VAL A 240 15.17 3.01 -6.20
N ALA A 241 15.37 1.72 -6.00
CA ALA A 241 16.23 1.21 -4.93
C ALA A 241 17.70 1.64 -5.11
N LEU A 242 18.21 1.60 -6.35
CA LEU A 242 19.55 2.08 -6.68
C LEU A 242 19.68 3.60 -6.48
N PHE A 243 18.62 4.37 -6.80
CA PHE A 243 18.60 5.80 -6.54
C PHE A 243 18.75 6.10 -5.04
N HIS A 244 18.02 5.38 -4.20
CA HIS A 244 18.11 5.53 -2.74
C HIS A 244 19.52 5.29 -2.24
N LEU A 245 20.17 4.21 -2.69
CA LEU A 245 21.57 3.94 -2.35
C LEU A 245 22.49 5.06 -2.85
N MET A 246 22.35 5.47 -4.10
CA MET A 246 23.23 6.44 -4.74
C MET A 246 23.23 7.79 -4.02
N ILE A 247 22.08 8.33 -3.64
CA ILE A 247 22.00 9.61 -2.94
C ILE A 247 22.62 9.57 -1.54
N ASN A 248 22.50 8.44 -0.83
CA ASN A 248 23.08 8.29 0.50
C ASN A 248 24.59 8.07 0.43
N VAL A 249 25.10 7.32 -0.55
CA VAL A 249 26.54 7.13 -0.77
C VAL A 249 27.19 8.45 -1.20
N ILE A 250 26.62 9.16 -2.17
CA ILE A 250 27.14 10.47 -2.63
C ILE A 250 27.12 11.46 -1.47
N GLY A 251 26.01 11.53 -0.73
CA GLY A 251 25.88 12.37 0.46
C GLY A 251 26.97 12.09 1.50
N THR A 252 27.15 10.82 1.84
CA THR A 252 28.21 10.41 2.78
C THR A 252 29.59 10.84 2.31
N ILE A 253 29.93 10.62 1.02
CA ILE A 253 31.26 10.96 0.49
C ILE A 253 31.54 12.45 0.63
N TYR A 254 30.66 13.33 0.14
CA TYR A 254 30.97 14.76 0.19
C TYR A 254 30.84 15.35 1.61
N PHE A 255 29.96 14.81 2.48
CA PHE A 255 29.93 15.22 3.88
C PHE A 255 31.21 14.83 4.61
N MET A 256 31.71 13.62 4.40
CA MET A 256 32.99 13.17 4.98
C MET A 256 34.15 14.05 4.52
N LEU A 257 34.20 14.41 3.24
CA LEU A 257 35.31 15.15 2.66
C LEU A 257 35.27 16.66 2.99
N PHE A 258 34.09 17.29 2.97
CA PHE A 258 33.99 18.75 2.98
C PHE A 258 33.15 19.31 4.13
N PHE A 259 32.08 18.64 4.56
CA PHE A 259 31.09 19.23 5.46
C PHE A 259 31.14 18.72 6.91
N ARG A 260 31.89 17.67 7.21
CA ARG A 260 31.93 17.08 8.55
C ARG A 260 32.23 18.10 9.65
N GLY A 261 33.33 18.88 9.50
CA GLY A 261 33.73 19.88 10.50
C GLY A 261 32.68 20.95 10.70
N ILE A 262 32.08 21.41 9.59
CA ILE A 262 30.99 22.39 9.62
C ILE A 262 29.78 21.81 10.36
N LEU A 263 29.38 20.57 10.04
CA LEU A 263 28.25 19.89 10.68
C LEU A 263 28.44 19.78 12.19
N VAL A 264 29.62 19.32 12.66
CA VAL A 264 29.94 19.23 14.09
C VAL A 264 29.85 20.59 14.76
N ASN A 265 30.51 21.61 14.22
CA ASN A 265 30.49 22.96 14.78
C ASN A 265 29.07 23.55 14.85
N VAL A 266 28.25 23.32 13.82
CA VAL A 266 26.86 23.82 13.78
C VAL A 266 26.00 23.13 14.85
N VAL A 267 26.08 21.81 15.01
CA VAL A 267 25.24 21.11 16.00
C VAL A 267 25.69 21.40 17.43
N GLU A 268 27.00 21.59 17.68
CA GLU A 268 27.53 22.04 18.96
C GLU A 268 27.08 23.47 19.31
N ALA A 269 26.99 24.36 18.31
CA ALA A 269 26.51 25.72 18.51
C ALA A 269 24.97 25.77 18.76
N ILE A 270 24.18 24.86 18.14
CA ILE A 270 22.72 24.79 18.34
C ILE A 270 22.38 24.27 19.73
N ASP A 271 23.00 23.17 20.16
CA ASP A 271 22.75 22.52 21.46
C ASP A 271 24.06 22.30 22.23
N PRO A 272 24.63 23.33 22.86
CA PRO A 272 25.87 23.20 23.59
C PRO A 272 25.76 22.20 24.76
N GLY A 273 26.69 21.24 24.79
CA GLY A 273 26.78 20.25 25.89
C GLY A 273 25.74 19.13 25.88
N ASN A 274 24.79 19.11 24.93
CA ASN A 274 23.80 18.04 24.81
C ASN A 274 24.07 17.17 23.56
N VAL A 275 24.94 16.18 23.71
CA VAL A 275 25.35 15.32 22.58
C VAL A 275 24.18 14.54 21.99
N ALA A 276 23.21 14.14 22.80
CA ALA A 276 22.01 13.45 22.31
C ALA A 276 21.22 14.31 21.32
N ARG A 277 21.04 15.61 21.63
CA ARG A 277 20.43 16.59 20.74
C ARG A 277 21.28 16.86 19.51
N GLN A 278 22.61 16.98 19.69
CA GLN A 278 23.55 17.16 18.60
C GLN A 278 23.47 16.02 17.57
N ILE A 279 23.33 14.76 18.02
CA ILE A 279 23.14 13.59 17.14
C ILE A 279 21.85 13.71 16.31
N ALA A 280 20.74 14.04 16.95
CA ALA A 280 19.47 14.21 16.25
C ALA A 280 19.54 15.37 15.23
N ASN A 281 20.15 16.49 15.61
CA ASN A 281 20.36 17.64 14.74
C ASN A 281 21.31 17.29 13.58
N ALA A 282 22.40 16.56 13.83
CA ALA A 282 23.33 16.12 12.80
C ALA A 282 22.64 15.23 11.76
N HIS A 283 21.81 14.28 12.20
CA HIS A 283 21.04 13.42 11.33
C HIS A 283 20.03 14.22 10.48
N THR A 284 19.34 15.19 11.08
CA THR A 284 18.38 16.05 10.38
C THR A 284 19.07 16.96 9.37
N ILE A 285 20.15 17.66 9.79
CA ILE A 285 20.88 18.58 8.92
C ILE A 285 21.52 17.83 7.75
N PHE A 286 22.12 16.67 8.00
CA PHE A 286 22.68 15.82 6.95
C PHE A 286 21.64 15.52 5.87
N ASN A 287 20.46 15.01 6.26
CA ASN A 287 19.42 14.62 5.31
C ASN A 287 18.82 15.82 4.57
N ILE A 288 18.54 16.94 5.25
CA ILE A 288 18.01 18.15 4.62
C ILE A 288 19.01 18.73 3.63
N VAL A 289 20.27 18.91 4.03
CA VAL A 289 21.32 19.47 3.18
C VAL A 289 21.62 18.54 1.99
N ASN A 290 21.63 17.21 2.22
CA ASN A 290 21.78 16.23 1.17
C ASN A 290 20.69 16.39 0.09
N VAL A 291 19.43 16.53 0.52
CA VAL A 291 18.31 16.77 -0.40
C VAL A 291 18.48 18.11 -1.13
N ILE A 292 18.77 19.20 -0.43
CA ILE A 292 18.95 20.54 -1.04
C ILE A 292 20.05 20.51 -2.12
N ILE A 293 21.16 19.84 -1.85
CA ILE A 293 22.30 19.77 -2.79
C ILE A 293 21.97 18.87 -3.98
N LEU A 294 21.39 17.69 -3.76
CA LEU A 294 21.19 16.69 -4.82
C LEU A 294 19.91 16.90 -5.63
N PHE A 295 18.89 17.57 -5.08
CA PHE A 295 17.60 17.76 -5.75
C PHE A 295 17.71 18.47 -7.11
N PRO A 296 18.53 19.53 -7.30
CA PRO A 296 18.73 20.14 -8.62
C PRO A 296 19.33 19.18 -9.65
N PHE A 297 20.10 18.19 -9.20
CA PHE A 297 20.77 17.21 -10.06
C PHE A 297 19.95 15.92 -10.29
N THR A 298 18.69 15.90 -9.85
CA THR A 298 17.81 14.71 -9.97
C THR A 298 17.80 14.13 -11.39
N ASN A 299 17.70 14.95 -12.44
CA ASN A 299 17.70 14.47 -13.83
C ASN A 299 19.01 13.78 -14.22
N LEU A 300 20.14 14.29 -13.74
CA LEU A 300 21.46 13.69 -13.97
C LEU A 300 21.55 12.34 -13.24
N LEU A 301 21.13 12.31 -11.98
CA LEU A 301 21.14 11.09 -11.17
C LEU A 301 20.25 10.00 -11.78
N VAL A 302 19.05 10.35 -12.25
CA VAL A 302 18.15 9.42 -12.94
C VAL A 302 18.80 8.90 -14.22
N LYS A 303 19.42 9.76 -15.03
CA LYS A 303 20.15 9.32 -16.24
C LYS A 303 21.29 8.35 -15.92
N LEU A 304 22.06 8.62 -14.86
CA LEU A 304 23.14 7.72 -14.42
C LEU A 304 22.58 6.34 -14.03
N ILE A 305 21.46 6.30 -13.32
CA ILE A 305 20.81 5.05 -12.95
C ILE A 305 20.30 4.30 -14.18
N GLN A 306 19.69 4.99 -15.15
CA GLN A 306 19.23 4.40 -16.39
C GLN A 306 20.38 3.88 -17.27
N MET A 307 21.60 4.44 -17.14
CA MET A 307 22.79 3.84 -17.76
C MET A 307 23.23 2.54 -17.09
N ILE A 308 23.03 2.42 -15.76
CA ILE A 308 23.37 1.20 -15.00
C ILE A 308 22.28 0.14 -15.17
N ILE A 309 21.03 0.54 -15.10
CA ILE A 309 19.84 -0.30 -15.30
C ILE A 309 19.03 0.33 -16.43
N PRO A 310 19.26 -0.05 -17.70
CA PRO A 310 18.54 0.52 -18.83
C PRO A 310 17.03 0.24 -18.76
N ASP A 311 16.22 1.20 -19.25
CA ASP A 311 14.81 0.96 -19.50
C ASP A 311 14.63 -0.17 -20.52
N GLY A 312 13.59 -0.97 -20.39
CA GLY A 312 13.27 -2.07 -21.30
C GLY A 312 11.88 -2.59 -20.98
N GLU A 313 11.33 -3.37 -21.90
CA GLU A 313 10.09 -4.11 -21.65
C GLU A 313 10.37 -5.13 -20.55
N ASP A 314 9.55 -5.11 -19.50
CA ASP A 314 9.57 -6.13 -18.46
C ASP A 314 8.88 -7.38 -19.00
N GLU A 315 9.57 -8.53 -18.98
CA GLU A 315 8.99 -9.82 -19.37
C GLU A 315 7.94 -10.25 -18.35
N GLU A 316 6.79 -10.69 -18.86
CA GLU A 316 5.57 -11.19 -18.23
C GLU A 316 4.60 -10.08 -17.75
N GLU A 317 3.56 -9.87 -18.58
CA GLU A 317 2.30 -9.29 -18.13
C GLU A 317 1.61 -10.27 -17.18
N SER A 318 1.83 -10.10 -15.89
CA SER A 318 0.93 -10.69 -14.90
C SER A 318 -0.47 -10.10 -15.13
N ILE A 319 -1.50 -10.94 -15.13
CA ILE A 319 -2.90 -10.51 -15.21
C ILE A 319 -3.18 -9.44 -14.15
N THR A 320 -2.58 -9.60 -12.96
CA THR A 320 -2.70 -8.65 -11.85
C THR A 320 -1.50 -7.72 -11.80
N ARG A 321 -1.75 -6.42 -11.88
CA ARG A 321 -0.73 -5.38 -11.94
C ARG A 321 -0.53 -4.67 -10.61
N TYR A 322 -1.62 -4.51 -9.84
CA TYR A 322 -1.66 -3.61 -8.68
C TYR A 322 -1.49 -4.34 -7.34
N LEU A 323 -1.49 -5.68 -7.32
CA LEU A 323 -1.41 -6.52 -6.11
C LEU A 323 0.04 -6.81 -5.73
N ASP A 324 0.77 -5.81 -5.25
CA ASP A 324 2.18 -5.96 -4.87
C ASP A 324 2.32 -6.16 -3.36
N LYS A 325 2.94 -7.28 -2.94
CA LYS A 325 3.14 -7.63 -1.52
C LYS A 325 3.96 -6.62 -0.74
N ARG A 326 4.79 -5.82 -1.41
CA ARG A 326 5.59 -4.77 -0.78
C ARG A 326 4.74 -3.64 -0.21
N ILE A 327 3.53 -3.48 -0.74
CA ILE A 327 2.57 -2.46 -0.31
C ILE A 327 1.81 -2.88 0.95
N LEU A 328 1.82 -4.17 1.31
CA LEU A 328 1.19 -4.70 2.53
C LEU A 328 1.72 -4.08 3.82
N VAL A 329 2.94 -3.52 3.80
CA VAL A 329 3.51 -2.73 4.91
C VAL A 329 2.60 -1.56 5.32
N THR A 330 1.77 -1.06 4.39
CA THR A 330 0.76 -0.03 4.65
C THR A 330 -0.61 -0.55 4.20
N PRO A 331 -1.34 -1.28 5.07
CA PRO A 331 -2.56 -1.99 4.70
C PRO A 331 -3.63 -1.12 4.05
N SER A 332 -3.80 0.12 4.53
CA SER A 332 -4.75 1.07 3.96
C SER A 332 -4.46 1.40 2.49
N ILE A 333 -3.18 1.46 2.12
CA ILE A 333 -2.74 1.73 0.75
C ILE A 333 -2.84 0.46 -0.10
N ALA A 334 -2.49 -0.71 0.46
CA ALA A 334 -2.69 -1.99 -0.21
C ALA A 334 -4.16 -2.21 -0.59
N LEU A 335 -5.07 -1.85 0.32
CA LEU A 335 -6.51 -1.87 0.08
C LEU A 335 -6.93 -0.91 -1.04
N GLU A 336 -6.37 0.29 -1.10
CA GLU A 336 -6.61 1.24 -2.20
C GLU A 336 -6.15 0.66 -3.54
N ASN A 337 -4.97 0.03 -3.59
CA ASN A 337 -4.47 -0.59 -4.81
C ASN A 337 -5.33 -1.76 -5.28
N THR A 338 -5.90 -2.52 -4.36
CA THR A 338 -6.83 -3.60 -4.69
C THR A 338 -8.04 -3.07 -5.47
N MET A 339 -8.46 -1.83 -5.21
CA MET A 339 -9.58 -1.21 -5.93
C MET A 339 -9.30 -0.96 -7.42
N TYR A 340 -8.05 -0.74 -7.82
CA TYR A 340 -7.69 -0.68 -9.24
C TYR A 340 -7.79 -2.05 -9.91
N GLU A 341 -7.44 -3.13 -9.19
CA GLU A 341 -7.57 -4.49 -9.70
C GLU A 341 -9.05 -4.90 -9.85
N PHE A 342 -9.91 -4.47 -8.92
CA PHE A 342 -11.36 -4.63 -9.04
C PHE A 342 -11.91 -3.93 -10.29
N ALA A 343 -11.41 -2.73 -10.61
CA ALA A 343 -11.81 -2.03 -11.82
C ALA A 343 -11.44 -2.82 -13.09
N ALA A 344 -10.22 -3.40 -13.12
CA ALA A 344 -9.77 -4.25 -14.21
C ALA A 344 -10.63 -5.52 -14.34
N MET A 345 -10.94 -6.20 -13.23
CA MET A 345 -11.83 -7.36 -13.19
C MET A 345 -13.23 -7.00 -13.71
N ALA A 346 -13.80 -5.88 -13.27
CA ALA A 346 -15.11 -5.42 -13.72
C ALA A 346 -15.16 -5.08 -15.21
N GLN A 347 -14.08 -4.50 -15.75
CA GLN A 347 -13.95 -4.25 -17.19
C GLN A 347 -13.90 -5.55 -17.99
N GLU A 348 -13.15 -6.54 -17.51
CA GLU A 348 -13.07 -7.87 -18.15
C GLU A 348 -14.43 -8.56 -18.14
N THR A 349 -15.17 -8.44 -17.02
CA THR A 349 -16.54 -8.96 -16.89
C THR A 349 -17.52 -8.26 -17.84
N SER A 350 -17.38 -6.95 -18.04
CA SER A 350 -18.17 -6.21 -19.04
C SER A 350 -17.92 -6.74 -20.46
N HIS A 351 -16.65 -6.98 -20.80
CA HIS A 351 -16.28 -7.55 -22.10
C HIS A 351 -16.81 -9.00 -22.26
N ALA A 352 -16.76 -9.82 -21.18
CA ALA A 352 -17.34 -11.17 -21.22
C ALA A 352 -18.83 -11.12 -21.53
N LEU A 353 -19.57 -10.26 -20.84
CA LEU A 353 -21.01 -10.09 -21.03
C LEU A 353 -21.35 -9.57 -22.43
N GLU A 354 -20.63 -8.56 -22.92
CA GLU A 354 -20.80 -8.03 -24.28
C GLU A 354 -20.54 -9.09 -25.35
N ASN A 355 -19.46 -9.86 -25.21
CA ASN A 355 -19.12 -10.93 -26.15
C ASN A 355 -20.13 -12.07 -26.11
N ALA A 356 -20.61 -12.47 -24.92
CA ALA A 356 -21.60 -13.54 -24.76
C ALA A 356 -22.95 -13.15 -25.37
N ILE A 357 -23.45 -11.96 -25.05
CA ILE A 357 -24.68 -11.40 -25.63
C ILE A 357 -24.53 -11.23 -27.15
N GLY A 358 -23.40 -10.66 -27.59
CA GLY A 358 -23.08 -10.52 -29.01
C GLY A 358 -23.10 -11.85 -29.75
N ALA A 359 -22.52 -12.90 -29.16
CA ALA A 359 -22.52 -14.26 -29.73
C ALA A 359 -23.94 -14.81 -29.87
N ALA A 360 -24.79 -14.62 -28.85
CA ALA A 360 -26.18 -15.08 -28.87
C ALA A 360 -27.02 -14.36 -29.96
N ARG A 361 -26.77 -13.06 -30.16
CA ARG A 361 -27.46 -12.23 -31.16
C ARG A 361 -27.01 -12.46 -32.60
N THR A 362 -25.67 -12.50 -32.80
CA THR A 362 -25.07 -12.53 -34.14
C THR A 362 -24.68 -13.93 -34.61
N ARG A 363 -24.74 -14.91 -33.72
CA ARG A 363 -24.32 -16.31 -33.98
C ARG A 363 -22.83 -16.41 -34.37
N ASP A 364 -21.97 -15.54 -33.84
CA ASP A 364 -20.54 -15.51 -34.13
C ASP A 364 -19.73 -16.39 -33.14
N LYS A 365 -19.16 -17.48 -33.64
CA LYS A 365 -18.30 -18.38 -32.87
C LYS A 365 -17.04 -17.69 -32.32
N LYS A 366 -16.57 -16.60 -32.94
CA LYS A 366 -15.41 -15.87 -32.43
C LYS A 366 -15.73 -15.14 -31.14
N LEU A 367 -16.96 -14.60 -31.03
CA LEU A 367 -17.42 -13.95 -29.80
C LEU A 367 -17.60 -14.97 -28.66
N VAL A 368 -18.09 -16.19 -28.96
CA VAL A 368 -18.10 -17.27 -27.98
C VAL A 368 -16.70 -17.51 -27.40
N LYS A 369 -15.71 -17.68 -28.29
CA LYS A 369 -14.32 -17.93 -27.85
C LYS A 369 -13.79 -16.79 -26.96
N LYS A 370 -14.06 -15.54 -27.33
CA LYS A 370 -13.65 -14.35 -26.55
C LYS A 370 -14.32 -14.33 -25.18
N ALA A 371 -15.62 -14.61 -25.08
CA ALA A 371 -16.33 -14.66 -23.81
C ALA A 371 -15.70 -15.70 -22.85
N LEU A 372 -15.38 -16.89 -23.35
CA LEU A 372 -14.72 -17.94 -22.58
C LEU A 372 -13.26 -17.61 -22.19
N GLU A 373 -12.56 -16.82 -23.00
CA GLU A 373 -11.23 -16.30 -22.65
C GLU A 373 -11.33 -15.22 -21.54
N ASN A 374 -12.31 -14.31 -21.63
CA ASN A 374 -12.55 -13.31 -20.61
C ASN A 374 -12.91 -13.95 -19.25
N GLU A 375 -13.74 -15.01 -19.23
CA GLU A 375 -14.12 -15.73 -18.01
C GLU A 375 -12.88 -16.29 -17.28
N LYS A 376 -11.94 -16.91 -18.01
CA LYS A 376 -10.68 -17.40 -17.40
C LYS A 376 -9.87 -16.27 -16.75
N ASN A 377 -9.87 -15.08 -17.35
CA ASN A 377 -9.21 -13.93 -16.78
C ASN A 377 -9.94 -13.46 -15.52
N ILE A 378 -11.28 -13.40 -15.54
CA ILE A 378 -12.11 -13.04 -14.37
C ILE A 378 -11.80 -13.94 -13.19
N ASN A 379 -11.77 -15.27 -13.40
CA ASN A 379 -11.40 -16.26 -12.38
C ASN A 379 -9.98 -16.06 -11.83
N ALA A 380 -9.04 -15.67 -12.70
CA ALA A 380 -7.68 -15.38 -12.27
C ALA A 380 -7.61 -14.10 -11.42
N TYR A 381 -8.36 -13.05 -11.81
CA TYR A 381 -8.50 -11.81 -11.02
C TYR A 381 -9.11 -12.09 -9.65
N GLU A 382 -10.25 -12.81 -9.60
CA GLU A 382 -10.93 -13.14 -8.35
C GLU A 382 -9.98 -13.83 -7.36
N LYS A 383 -9.33 -14.93 -7.78
CA LYS A 383 -8.40 -15.68 -6.94
C LYS A 383 -7.25 -14.82 -6.41
N ALA A 384 -6.71 -13.93 -7.26
CA ALA A 384 -5.61 -13.06 -6.87
C ALA A 384 -6.07 -11.97 -5.90
N ILE A 385 -7.22 -11.34 -6.16
CA ILE A 385 -7.82 -10.30 -5.30
C ILE A 385 -8.17 -10.87 -3.94
N VAL A 386 -8.89 -12.01 -3.89
CA VAL A 386 -9.29 -12.67 -2.64
C VAL A 386 -8.06 -13.04 -1.81
N LYS A 387 -7.04 -13.64 -2.43
CA LYS A 387 -5.79 -13.96 -1.75
C LYS A 387 -5.11 -12.72 -1.17
N TYR A 388 -5.06 -11.62 -1.91
CA TYR A 388 -4.42 -10.38 -1.48
C TYR A 388 -5.23 -9.71 -0.35
N LEU A 389 -6.56 -9.73 -0.41
CA LEU A 389 -7.44 -9.26 0.68
C LEU A 389 -7.20 -10.05 1.97
N VAL A 390 -7.01 -11.38 1.89
CA VAL A 390 -6.62 -12.20 3.04
C VAL A 390 -5.26 -11.76 3.60
N GLU A 391 -4.27 -11.54 2.73
CA GLU A 391 -2.95 -11.05 3.15
C GLU A 391 -3.04 -9.66 3.82
N ILE A 392 -3.91 -8.74 3.33
CA ILE A 392 -4.18 -7.44 3.97
C ILE A 392 -4.84 -7.62 5.33
N SER A 393 -5.87 -8.49 5.45
CA SER A 393 -6.62 -8.70 6.69
C SER A 393 -5.77 -9.29 7.84
N GLN A 394 -4.65 -9.93 7.50
CA GLN A 394 -3.68 -10.45 8.47
C GLN A 394 -2.75 -9.35 9.03
N GLN A 395 -2.77 -8.15 8.42
CA GLN A 395 -2.02 -7.01 8.90
C GLN A 395 -2.80 -6.25 10.00
N ASN A 396 -2.15 -5.28 10.62
CA ASN A 396 -2.77 -4.44 11.64
C ASN A 396 -3.67 -3.36 10.99
N VAL A 397 -4.86 -3.77 10.54
CA VAL A 397 -5.82 -2.90 9.83
C VAL A 397 -6.71 -2.11 10.78
N SER A 398 -7.21 -0.95 10.35
CA SER A 398 -8.23 -0.21 11.07
C SER A 398 -9.59 -0.94 11.01
N ALA A 399 -10.46 -0.71 12.00
CA ALA A 399 -11.82 -1.27 11.99
C ALA A 399 -12.61 -0.88 10.72
N LYS A 400 -12.37 0.32 10.18
CA LYS A 400 -12.99 0.80 8.94
C LYS A 400 -12.46 0.07 7.71
N ASP A 401 -11.14 -0.16 7.65
CA ASP A 401 -10.55 -0.90 6.53
C ASP A 401 -10.98 -2.37 6.58
N GLN A 402 -11.10 -2.98 7.79
CA GLN A 402 -11.63 -4.33 7.94
C GLN A 402 -13.05 -4.46 7.38
N GLN A 403 -13.95 -3.53 7.72
CA GLN A 403 -15.29 -3.51 7.14
C GLN A 403 -15.26 -3.42 5.62
N THR A 404 -14.32 -2.64 5.05
CA THR A 404 -14.18 -2.55 3.60
C THR A 404 -13.69 -3.85 2.99
N ILE A 405 -12.73 -4.53 3.64
CA ILE A 405 -12.22 -5.83 3.20
C ILE A 405 -13.37 -6.86 3.13
N ASP A 406 -14.22 -6.89 4.17
CA ASP A 406 -15.36 -7.82 4.24
C ASP A 406 -16.35 -7.58 3.09
N GLU A 407 -16.66 -6.33 2.77
CA GLU A 407 -17.50 -5.98 1.63
C GLU A 407 -16.85 -6.30 0.27
N LEU A 408 -15.53 -6.12 0.17
CA LEU A 408 -14.81 -6.44 -1.07
C LEU A 408 -14.74 -7.94 -1.36
N PHE A 409 -14.71 -8.83 -0.33
CA PHE A 409 -14.83 -10.27 -0.55
C PHE A 409 -16.15 -10.62 -1.24
N SER A 410 -17.25 -10.04 -0.76
CA SER A 410 -18.57 -10.25 -1.38
C SER A 410 -18.62 -9.69 -2.80
N THR A 411 -18.06 -8.49 -3.00
CA THR A 411 -18.03 -7.82 -4.32
C THR A 411 -17.22 -8.64 -5.35
N ALA A 412 -16.07 -9.21 -4.95
CA ALA A 412 -15.27 -10.06 -5.83
C ALA A 412 -16.08 -11.26 -6.34
N ASN A 413 -16.77 -11.94 -5.42
CA ASN A 413 -17.63 -13.06 -5.76
C ASN A 413 -18.80 -12.63 -6.66
N ASP A 414 -19.46 -11.50 -6.40
CA ASP A 414 -20.58 -11.05 -7.24
C ASP A 414 -20.12 -10.72 -8.67
N ILE A 415 -18.93 -10.12 -8.86
CA ILE A 415 -18.36 -9.83 -10.18
C ILE A 415 -17.99 -11.13 -10.91
N GLU A 416 -17.40 -12.10 -10.21
CA GLU A 416 -17.07 -13.43 -10.77
C GLU A 416 -18.34 -14.16 -11.20
N ARG A 417 -19.40 -14.14 -10.36
CA ARG A 417 -20.68 -14.77 -10.71
C ARG A 417 -21.32 -14.18 -11.97
N ILE A 418 -21.17 -12.88 -12.21
CA ILE A 418 -21.61 -12.28 -13.49
C ILE A 418 -20.79 -12.86 -14.64
N GLY A 419 -19.49 -13.09 -14.46
CA GLY A 419 -18.61 -13.77 -15.41
C GLY A 419 -19.08 -15.20 -15.71
N ASP A 420 -19.37 -16.01 -14.68
CA ASP A 420 -19.92 -17.36 -14.80
C ASP A 420 -21.22 -17.39 -15.61
N HIS A 421 -22.12 -16.46 -15.34
CA HIS A 421 -23.37 -16.34 -16.11
C HIS A 421 -23.16 -15.87 -17.55
N ALA A 422 -22.15 -15.05 -17.81
CA ALA A 422 -21.74 -14.69 -19.17
C ALA A 422 -21.15 -15.92 -19.91
N GLU A 423 -20.38 -16.78 -19.25
CA GLU A 423 -19.92 -18.06 -19.79
C GLU A 423 -21.10 -18.96 -20.15
N ASN A 424 -22.07 -19.11 -19.26
CA ASN A 424 -23.28 -19.89 -19.52
C ASN A 424 -24.04 -19.36 -20.76
N ILE A 425 -24.15 -18.04 -20.93
CA ILE A 425 -24.76 -17.42 -22.12
C ILE A 425 -23.93 -17.72 -23.38
N ALA A 426 -22.61 -17.71 -23.29
CA ALA A 426 -21.72 -18.01 -24.41
C ALA A 426 -21.79 -19.48 -24.83
N ASP A 427 -21.81 -20.42 -23.88
CA ASP A 427 -22.00 -21.86 -24.15
C ASP A 427 -23.37 -22.16 -24.74
N PHE A 428 -24.35 -21.42 -24.32
CA PHE A 428 -25.66 -21.36 -24.85
C PHE A 428 -25.69 -20.89 -26.32
N ALA A 429 -25.05 -19.73 -26.60
CA ALA A 429 -24.90 -19.26 -27.96
C ALA A 429 -24.19 -20.29 -28.86
N LYS A 430 -23.16 -20.97 -28.34
CA LYS A 430 -22.48 -22.07 -29.03
C LYS A 430 -23.45 -23.21 -29.38
N SER A 431 -24.28 -23.63 -28.42
CA SER A 431 -25.25 -24.70 -28.63
C SER A 431 -26.29 -24.32 -29.67
N ILE A 432 -26.81 -23.08 -29.68
CA ILE A 432 -27.73 -22.56 -30.69
C ILE A 432 -27.08 -22.59 -32.08
N ILE A 433 -25.81 -22.21 -32.19
CA ILE A 433 -25.09 -22.19 -33.46
C ILE A 433 -24.86 -23.61 -33.99
N GLU A 434 -24.43 -24.54 -33.13
CA GLU A 434 -24.09 -25.93 -33.51
C GLU A 434 -25.32 -26.74 -33.88
N ARG A 435 -26.47 -26.50 -33.24
CA ARG A 435 -27.73 -27.21 -33.50
C ARG A 435 -28.63 -26.50 -34.51
N GLU A 436 -28.21 -25.36 -35.08
CA GLU A 436 -28.96 -24.54 -36.02
C GLU A 436 -30.35 -24.15 -35.50
N ILE A 437 -30.49 -23.89 -34.20
CA ILE A 437 -31.75 -23.50 -33.57
C ILE A 437 -32.01 -22.03 -33.88
N PHE A 438 -33.22 -21.73 -34.33
CA PHE A 438 -33.67 -20.34 -34.65
C PHE A 438 -34.73 -19.89 -33.65
N LEU A 439 -34.59 -18.66 -33.17
CA LEU A 439 -35.61 -17.98 -32.38
C LEU A 439 -36.54 -17.23 -33.35
N ASP A 440 -37.83 -17.18 -33.01
CA ASP A 440 -38.75 -16.31 -33.73
C ASP A 440 -38.40 -14.83 -33.50
N GLU A 441 -38.76 -13.97 -34.46
CA GLU A 441 -38.42 -12.54 -34.48
C GLU A 441 -38.91 -11.83 -33.21
N ASP A 442 -40.10 -12.15 -32.73
CA ASP A 442 -40.68 -11.55 -31.53
C ASP A 442 -39.84 -11.89 -30.29
N THR A 443 -39.45 -13.17 -30.16
CA THR A 443 -38.57 -13.60 -29.07
C THR A 443 -37.20 -12.93 -29.12
N ALA A 444 -36.60 -12.84 -30.30
CA ALA A 444 -35.31 -12.15 -30.49
C ALA A 444 -35.40 -10.68 -30.06
N HIS A 445 -36.45 -9.98 -30.47
CA HIS A 445 -36.66 -8.57 -30.10
C HIS A 445 -36.90 -8.38 -28.59
N GLU A 446 -37.67 -9.28 -27.95
CA GLU A 446 -37.92 -9.25 -26.50
C GLU A 446 -36.63 -9.49 -25.70
N LEU A 447 -35.77 -10.42 -26.14
CA LEU A 447 -34.46 -10.68 -25.53
C LEU A 447 -33.49 -9.49 -25.69
N ASP A 448 -33.52 -8.78 -26.83
CA ASP A 448 -32.74 -7.57 -27.06
C ASP A 448 -33.04 -6.49 -26.03
N GLY A 449 -34.32 -6.34 -25.66
CA GLY A 449 -34.72 -5.43 -24.57
C GLY A 449 -34.11 -5.80 -23.21
N LEU A 450 -34.11 -7.10 -22.87
CA LEU A 450 -33.47 -7.61 -21.64
C LEU A 450 -31.95 -7.42 -21.65
N TYR A 451 -31.30 -7.75 -22.76
CA TYR A 451 -29.86 -7.55 -22.91
C TYR A 451 -29.45 -6.09 -22.68
N ALA A 452 -30.19 -5.14 -23.26
CA ALA A 452 -29.91 -3.72 -23.08
C ALA A 452 -30.06 -3.29 -21.61
N LEU A 453 -31.08 -3.79 -20.89
CA LEU A 453 -31.27 -3.50 -19.48
C LEU A 453 -30.16 -4.10 -18.61
N VAL A 454 -29.76 -5.35 -18.85
CA VAL A 454 -28.69 -6.02 -18.10
C VAL A 454 -27.36 -5.28 -18.29
N GLN A 455 -26.98 -4.95 -19.53
CA GLN A 455 -25.77 -4.18 -19.80
C GLN A 455 -25.80 -2.80 -19.12
N LYS A 456 -26.95 -2.10 -19.20
CA LYS A 456 -27.10 -0.79 -18.55
C LYS A 456 -27.04 -0.88 -17.03
N GLY A 457 -27.70 -1.89 -16.44
CA GLY A 457 -27.71 -2.10 -14.99
C GLY A 457 -26.31 -2.38 -14.46
N PHE A 458 -25.58 -3.30 -15.12
CA PHE A 458 -24.20 -3.61 -14.77
C PHE A 458 -23.27 -2.39 -14.92
N ALA A 459 -23.34 -1.67 -16.03
CA ALA A 459 -22.54 -0.45 -16.24
C ALA A 459 -22.80 0.60 -15.14
N LEU A 460 -24.07 0.79 -14.73
CA LEU A 460 -24.43 1.70 -13.65
C LEU A 460 -23.89 1.22 -12.28
N SER A 461 -23.91 -0.09 -12.01
CA SER A 461 -23.39 -0.62 -10.75
C SER A 461 -21.86 -0.45 -10.64
N ILE A 462 -21.13 -0.66 -11.73
CA ILE A 462 -19.68 -0.44 -11.78
C ILE A 462 -19.34 1.06 -11.70
N ASP A 463 -20.11 1.92 -12.37
CA ASP A 463 -19.93 3.37 -12.28
C ASP A 463 -20.28 3.88 -10.86
N ALA A 464 -21.31 3.36 -10.22
CA ALA A 464 -21.60 3.63 -8.80
C ALA A 464 -20.47 3.14 -7.89
N LEU A 465 -19.91 1.95 -8.16
CA LEU A 465 -18.80 1.40 -7.41
C LEU A 465 -17.54 2.30 -7.49
N SER A 466 -17.32 2.96 -8.62
CA SER A 466 -16.19 3.87 -8.84
C SER A 466 -16.40 5.29 -8.32
N THR A 467 -17.64 5.78 -8.37
CA THR A 467 -17.97 7.18 -8.01
C THR A 467 -18.54 7.34 -6.60
N GLY A 468 -19.12 6.28 -6.03
CA GLY A 468 -19.90 6.34 -4.79
C GLY A 468 -21.27 7.00 -4.96
N ASP A 469 -21.74 7.19 -6.20
CA ASP A 469 -22.95 7.92 -6.57
C ASP A 469 -24.21 7.13 -6.19
N GLN A 470 -24.94 7.63 -5.20
CA GLN A 470 -26.15 7.00 -4.70
C GLN A 470 -27.32 7.03 -5.69
N ASP A 471 -27.36 8.01 -6.60
CA ASP A 471 -28.41 8.08 -7.62
C ASP A 471 -28.22 6.93 -8.64
N LYS A 472 -26.98 6.60 -8.99
CA LYS A 472 -26.66 5.45 -9.85
C LYS A 472 -26.98 4.12 -9.17
N VAL A 473 -26.74 4.01 -7.86
CA VAL A 473 -27.15 2.85 -7.05
C VAL A 473 -28.66 2.64 -7.19
N GLN A 474 -29.46 3.67 -6.95
CA GLN A 474 -30.91 3.57 -7.05
C GLN A 474 -31.40 3.25 -8.47
N GLN A 475 -30.74 3.80 -9.50
CA GLN A 475 -31.04 3.46 -10.88
C GLN A 475 -30.73 1.99 -11.21
N ALA A 476 -29.60 1.45 -10.74
CA ALA A 476 -29.24 0.04 -10.94
C ALA A 476 -30.27 -0.89 -10.26
N ILE A 477 -30.65 -0.60 -9.02
CA ILE A 477 -31.68 -1.36 -8.28
C ILE A 477 -33.04 -1.28 -8.99
N GLN A 478 -33.39 -0.13 -9.59
CA GLN A 478 -34.63 0.00 -10.35
C GLN A 478 -34.59 -0.85 -11.62
N ILE A 479 -33.46 -0.88 -12.31
CA ILE A 479 -33.28 -1.71 -13.52
C ILE A 479 -33.40 -3.20 -13.19
N GLU A 480 -32.87 -3.68 -12.07
CA GLU A 480 -33.05 -5.07 -11.64
C GLU A 480 -34.55 -5.42 -11.50
N ARG A 481 -35.35 -4.55 -10.82
CA ARG A 481 -36.79 -4.74 -10.69
C ARG A 481 -37.51 -4.75 -12.05
N ASP A 482 -37.03 -3.97 -13.01
CA ASP A 482 -37.61 -3.91 -14.34
C ASP A 482 -37.24 -5.18 -15.15
N ILE A 483 -36.03 -5.74 -14.96
CA ILE A 483 -35.61 -7.02 -15.54
C ILE A 483 -36.47 -8.16 -15.00
N ASP A 484 -36.74 -8.23 -13.70
CA ASP A 484 -37.60 -9.23 -13.09
C ASP A 484 -38.99 -9.26 -13.70
N LYS A 485 -39.59 -8.07 -13.89
CA LYS A 485 -40.90 -7.95 -14.52
C LYS A 485 -40.86 -8.38 -15.99
N LEU A 486 -39.88 -7.88 -16.73
CA LEU A 486 -39.75 -8.16 -18.16
C LEU A 486 -39.45 -9.65 -18.41
N LYS A 487 -38.66 -10.31 -17.56
CA LYS A 487 -38.42 -11.75 -17.60
C LYS A 487 -39.72 -12.53 -17.54
N ILE A 488 -40.63 -12.19 -16.60
CA ILE A 488 -41.94 -12.86 -16.46
C ILE A 488 -42.78 -12.62 -17.71
N GLU A 489 -42.80 -11.38 -18.24
CA GLU A 489 -43.55 -11.06 -19.43
C GLU A 489 -43.07 -11.82 -20.68
N VAL A 490 -41.76 -11.85 -20.89
CA VAL A 490 -41.12 -12.56 -22.03
C VAL A 490 -41.41 -14.04 -21.94
N ARG A 491 -41.24 -14.66 -20.74
CA ARG A 491 -41.58 -16.05 -20.51
C ARG A 491 -43.01 -16.36 -20.85
N ASP A 492 -43.98 -15.57 -20.36
CA ASP A 492 -45.39 -15.83 -20.54
C ASP A 492 -45.82 -15.62 -22.02
N LYS A 493 -45.25 -14.68 -22.73
CA LYS A 493 -45.45 -14.47 -24.16
C LYS A 493 -44.86 -15.62 -24.96
N TYR A 494 -43.65 -16.10 -24.61
CA TYR A 494 -43.05 -17.24 -25.27
C TYR A 494 -43.90 -18.52 -25.11
N MET A 495 -44.37 -18.79 -23.90
CA MET A 495 -45.26 -19.96 -23.62
C MET A 495 -46.57 -19.90 -24.45
N LYS A 496 -47.12 -18.70 -24.64
CA LYS A 496 -48.28 -18.50 -25.52
C LYS A 496 -47.97 -18.79 -27.00
N ARG A 497 -46.79 -18.38 -27.49
CA ARG A 497 -46.31 -18.69 -28.85
C ARG A 497 -46.06 -20.17 -29.03
N MET A 498 -45.48 -20.84 -28.06
CA MET A 498 -45.24 -22.27 -28.07
C MET A 498 -46.56 -23.05 -28.13
N ASN A 499 -47.56 -22.67 -27.33
CA ASN A 499 -48.88 -23.30 -27.32
C ASN A 499 -49.64 -23.11 -28.65
N LYS A 500 -49.28 -22.07 -29.41
CA LYS A 500 -49.86 -21.84 -30.77
C LYS A 500 -49.04 -22.49 -31.89
N GLY A 501 -47.96 -23.24 -31.54
CA GLY A 501 -47.09 -23.87 -32.53
C GLY A 501 -46.20 -22.91 -33.33
N ILE A 502 -46.06 -21.65 -32.87
CA ILE A 502 -45.22 -20.63 -33.51
C ILE A 502 -43.77 -20.78 -33.07
N ALA A 503 -43.55 -21.08 -31.76
CA ALA A 503 -42.24 -21.30 -31.17
C ALA A 503 -42.07 -22.80 -30.83
N SER A 504 -40.83 -23.33 -30.91
CA SER A 504 -40.55 -24.73 -30.65
C SER A 504 -40.29 -25.01 -29.17
N ALA A 505 -40.59 -26.21 -28.72
CA ALA A 505 -40.25 -26.65 -27.36
C ALA A 505 -38.72 -26.73 -27.15
N GLU A 506 -37.96 -27.05 -28.20
CA GLU A 506 -36.51 -27.12 -28.16
C GLU A 506 -35.88 -25.73 -27.92
N SER A 507 -36.28 -24.72 -28.69
CA SER A 507 -35.82 -23.33 -28.44
C SER A 507 -36.35 -22.80 -27.11
N GLY A 508 -37.45 -23.31 -26.57
CA GLY A 508 -37.99 -22.94 -25.26
C GLY A 508 -37.06 -23.23 -24.10
N ILE A 509 -36.39 -24.37 -24.10
CA ILE A 509 -35.41 -24.73 -23.07
C ILE A 509 -34.33 -23.64 -23.03
N PHE A 510 -33.83 -23.28 -24.18
CA PHE A 510 -32.79 -22.27 -24.33
C PHE A 510 -33.26 -20.88 -23.88
N VAL A 511 -34.43 -20.46 -24.26
CA VAL A 511 -34.96 -19.14 -23.84
C VAL A 511 -35.12 -19.09 -22.30
N MET A 512 -35.63 -20.19 -21.67
CA MET A 512 -35.78 -20.20 -20.22
C MET A 512 -34.45 -20.16 -19.47
N ASP A 513 -33.43 -20.89 -19.93
CA ASP A 513 -32.09 -20.88 -19.34
C ASP A 513 -31.45 -19.48 -19.51
N LEU A 514 -31.61 -18.88 -20.67
CA LEU A 514 -31.10 -17.52 -20.93
C LEU A 514 -31.77 -16.47 -20.04
N LEU A 515 -33.10 -16.52 -19.91
CA LEU A 515 -33.84 -15.63 -19.00
C LEU A 515 -33.39 -15.79 -17.54
N SER A 516 -33.08 -17.02 -17.12
CA SER A 516 -32.56 -17.29 -15.77
C SER A 516 -31.16 -16.72 -15.57
N ASN A 517 -30.27 -16.86 -16.55
CA ASN A 517 -28.91 -16.28 -16.43
C ASN A 517 -28.94 -14.75 -16.42
N LEU A 518 -29.80 -14.13 -17.23
CA LEU A 518 -29.93 -12.67 -17.26
C LEU A 518 -30.47 -12.09 -15.93
N GLU A 519 -31.42 -12.77 -15.31
CA GLU A 519 -31.91 -12.40 -13.97
C GLU A 519 -30.83 -12.56 -12.90
N ARG A 520 -30.07 -13.68 -12.91
CA ARG A 520 -28.98 -13.89 -11.98
C ARG A 520 -27.90 -12.80 -12.09
N ILE A 521 -27.58 -12.38 -13.30
CA ILE A 521 -26.68 -11.24 -13.51
C ILE A 521 -27.27 -9.98 -12.87
N SER A 522 -28.60 -9.76 -12.98
CA SER A 522 -29.23 -8.59 -12.36
C SER A 522 -29.22 -8.65 -10.84
N ASP A 523 -29.41 -9.81 -10.23
CA ASP A 523 -29.26 -10.01 -8.79
C ASP A 523 -27.85 -9.62 -8.30
N HIS A 524 -26.81 -10.07 -9.02
CA HIS A 524 -25.42 -9.80 -8.65
C HIS A 524 -25.04 -8.32 -8.82
N PHE A 525 -25.42 -7.64 -9.91
CA PHE A 525 -25.12 -6.22 -10.01
C PHE A 525 -25.90 -5.35 -9.01
N ARG A 526 -27.07 -5.80 -8.58
CA ARG A 526 -27.78 -5.19 -7.45
C ARG A 526 -26.98 -5.34 -6.16
N ASN A 527 -26.47 -6.53 -5.83
CA ASN A 527 -25.61 -6.76 -4.65
C ASN A 527 -24.39 -5.83 -4.66
N ILE A 528 -23.73 -5.69 -5.82
CA ILE A 528 -22.62 -4.74 -6.01
C ILE A 528 -23.06 -3.30 -5.69
N SER A 529 -24.24 -2.89 -6.16
CA SER A 529 -24.79 -1.56 -5.89
C SER A 529 -25.08 -1.36 -4.40
N GLU A 530 -25.65 -2.35 -3.72
CA GLU A 530 -25.93 -2.31 -2.27
C GLU A 530 -24.63 -2.21 -1.44
N THR A 531 -23.50 -2.76 -1.91
CA THR A 531 -22.19 -2.56 -1.27
C THR A 531 -21.81 -1.08 -1.26
N VAL A 532 -22.04 -0.35 -2.35
CA VAL A 532 -21.80 1.10 -2.42
C VAL A 532 -22.69 1.86 -1.43
N GLU A 533 -23.95 1.45 -1.29
CA GLU A 533 -24.89 2.04 -0.35
C GLU A 533 -24.43 1.85 1.11
N ARG A 534 -23.96 0.64 1.46
CA ARG A 534 -23.44 0.33 2.81
C ARG A 534 -22.15 1.11 3.13
N LEU A 535 -21.23 1.20 2.21
CA LEU A 535 -19.95 1.89 2.41
C LEU A 535 -20.05 3.41 2.26
N LYS A 536 -21.06 3.93 1.56
CA LYS A 536 -21.31 5.37 1.27
C LYS A 536 -20.08 6.10 0.73
N ARG A 537 -19.29 5.43 -0.10
CA ARG A 537 -18.06 5.94 -0.72
C ARG A 537 -17.73 5.17 -2.00
N PRO A 538 -16.86 5.70 -2.86
CA PRO A 538 -16.29 4.93 -3.96
C PRO A 538 -15.60 3.67 -3.45
N VAL A 539 -15.75 2.57 -4.18
CA VAL A 539 -15.17 1.26 -3.84
C VAL A 539 -14.05 0.91 -4.80
N ILE A 540 -14.17 1.27 -6.07
CA ILE A 540 -13.13 1.08 -7.07
C ILE A 540 -12.61 2.42 -7.58
N VAL A 541 -11.39 2.42 -8.12
CA VAL A 541 -10.77 3.61 -8.71
C VAL A 541 -10.58 3.36 -10.19
N THR A 542 -11.23 4.16 -11.02
CA THR A 542 -10.97 4.19 -12.47
C THR A 542 -9.86 5.20 -12.77
N GLU A 543 -8.99 4.88 -13.74
CA GLU A 543 -7.87 5.73 -14.16
C GLU A 543 -8.30 7.14 -14.64
#